data_925bb9e702d64caeafe0691cc6a081a1
#
_entry.id   925bb9e702d64caeafe0691cc6a081a1
#
_cell.length_a   1.000
_cell.length_b   1.000
_cell.length_c   1.000
_cell.angle_alpha   90.00
_cell.angle_beta   90.00
_cell.angle_gamma   90.00
#
_symmetry.space_group_name_H-M   'P 1'
#
loop_
_entity.id
_entity.type
_entity.pdbx_description
1 polymer ?
#
loop_
_entity_poly.entity_id
_entity_poly.type
_entity_poly.pdbx_seq_one_letter_code
_entity_poly.pdbx_strand_id
1 'polypeptide(L)'
;MRLDKFLAEHGLAASRTLAAKLIDAGCVSVNGKIVYKASQPVHRDDDVLVQESPLTEYVSRAGHKLAGALDIFTHITVAGRRCLDAGASTGGFTDVLLRRGASHIAAVDVGHGQLVESLRMDPRVDAYEGLNVRYLTPEDIGGLVSLVVSDLSFISLTLVIDALAQVTEEDGDL
;
A
#
# COMPACT_ATOMS: atom_id res chain seq x y z
N MET A 1 -23.67 -18.96 0.13
CA MET A 1 -22.62 -18.33 0.98
C MET A 1 -22.98 -16.85 1.14
N ARG A 2 -22.49 -16.15 2.19
CA ARG A 2 -22.66 -14.68 2.29
C ARG A 2 -21.79 -13.97 1.29
N LEU A 3 -22.27 -12.88 0.69
CA LEU A 3 -21.57 -12.13 -0.35
C LEU A 3 -20.22 -11.57 0.15
N ASP A 4 -20.15 -11.00 1.37
CA ASP A 4 -18.90 -10.50 1.94
C ASP A 4 -17.82 -11.60 2.07
N LYS A 5 -18.24 -12.79 2.43
CA LYS A 5 -17.36 -13.95 2.52
C LYS A 5 -16.96 -14.45 1.12
N PHE A 6 -17.89 -14.49 0.19
CA PHE A 6 -17.65 -14.90 -1.19
C PHE A 6 -16.58 -14.03 -1.85
N LEU A 7 -16.71 -12.70 -1.75
CA LEU A 7 -15.72 -11.78 -2.32
C LEU A 7 -14.30 -11.99 -1.78
N ALA A 8 -14.18 -12.20 -0.47
CA ALA A 8 -12.87 -12.43 0.16
C ALA A 8 -12.27 -13.80 -0.23
N GLU A 9 -13.06 -14.86 -0.28
CA GLU A 9 -12.59 -16.21 -0.60
C GLU A 9 -12.24 -16.39 -2.09
N HIS A 10 -12.84 -15.59 -2.97
CA HIS A 10 -12.59 -15.66 -4.42
C HIS A 10 -11.60 -14.59 -4.90
N GLY A 11 -10.94 -13.88 -3.97
CA GLY A 11 -9.93 -12.87 -4.32
C GLY A 11 -10.50 -11.58 -4.95
N LEU A 12 -11.82 -11.40 -4.89
CA LEU A 12 -12.51 -10.19 -5.40
C LEU A 12 -12.42 -9.02 -4.41
N ALA A 13 -12.04 -9.28 -3.17
CA ALA A 13 -11.68 -8.28 -2.18
C ALA A 13 -10.58 -8.83 -1.26
N ALA A 14 -9.64 -7.97 -0.84
CA ALA A 14 -8.51 -8.37 -0.01
C ALA A 14 -8.92 -8.83 1.40
N SER A 15 -10.13 -8.49 1.87
CA SER A 15 -10.66 -8.90 3.16
C SER A 15 -12.18 -8.81 3.20
N ARG A 16 -12.82 -9.49 4.16
CA ARG A 16 -14.27 -9.37 4.39
C ARG A 16 -14.68 -7.95 4.80
N THR A 17 -13.81 -7.23 5.50
CA THR A 17 -14.06 -5.83 5.86
C THR A 17 -14.08 -4.93 4.64
N LEU A 18 -13.15 -5.12 3.70
CA LEU A 18 -13.16 -4.39 2.44
C LEU A 18 -14.37 -4.79 1.58
N ALA A 19 -14.67 -6.08 1.50
CA ALA A 19 -15.86 -6.59 0.81
C ALA A 19 -17.15 -5.91 1.30
N ALA A 20 -17.33 -5.81 2.62
CA ALA A 20 -18.50 -5.14 3.19
C ALA A 20 -18.57 -3.65 2.79
N LYS A 21 -17.43 -2.94 2.78
CA LYS A 21 -17.36 -1.53 2.36
C LYS A 21 -17.67 -1.35 0.87
N LEU A 22 -17.18 -2.24 0.01
CA LEU A 22 -17.46 -2.22 -1.43
C LEU A 22 -18.95 -2.46 -1.70
N ILE A 23 -19.56 -3.39 -0.98
CA ILE A 23 -21.00 -3.67 -1.08
C ILE A 23 -21.81 -2.45 -0.62
N ASP A 24 -21.49 -1.87 0.53
CA ASP A 24 -22.16 -0.68 1.07
C ASP A 24 -22.03 0.53 0.14
N ALA A 25 -20.89 0.66 -0.52
CA ALA A 25 -20.63 1.71 -1.52
C ALA A 25 -21.31 1.47 -2.88
N GLY A 26 -22.02 0.34 -3.06
CA GLY A 26 -22.70 0.01 -4.32
C GLY A 26 -21.74 -0.41 -5.45
N CYS A 27 -20.51 -0.82 -5.11
CA CYS A 27 -19.50 -1.25 -6.09
C CYS A 27 -19.61 -2.73 -6.47
N VAL A 28 -20.58 -3.46 -5.94
CA VAL A 28 -20.74 -4.91 -6.18
C VAL A 28 -22.09 -5.19 -6.83
N SER A 29 -22.06 -5.96 -7.90
CA SER A 29 -23.27 -6.49 -8.52
C SER A 29 -23.29 -8.02 -8.49
N VAL A 30 -24.50 -8.58 -8.40
CA VAL A 30 -24.78 -10.01 -8.51
C VAL A 30 -25.81 -10.20 -9.61
N ASN A 31 -25.47 -10.99 -10.62
CA ASN A 31 -26.32 -11.22 -11.80
C ASN A 31 -26.81 -9.89 -12.43
N GLY A 32 -25.90 -8.92 -12.54
CA GLY A 32 -26.15 -7.60 -13.15
C GLY A 32 -26.94 -6.61 -12.27
N LYS A 33 -27.25 -6.96 -11.00
CA LYS A 33 -27.95 -6.06 -10.06
C LYS A 33 -27.03 -5.62 -8.95
N ILE A 34 -26.94 -4.31 -8.70
CA ILE A 34 -26.17 -3.76 -7.57
C ILE A 34 -26.76 -4.24 -6.25
N VAL A 35 -25.90 -4.65 -5.34
CA VAL A 35 -26.25 -5.19 -4.03
C VAL A 35 -25.63 -4.34 -2.94
N TYR A 36 -26.42 -4.02 -1.91
CA TYR A 36 -26.01 -3.21 -0.75
C TYR A 36 -25.96 -3.99 0.56
N LYS A 37 -26.24 -5.29 0.54
CA LYS A 37 -26.32 -6.11 1.75
C LYS A 37 -25.20 -7.15 1.78
N ALA A 38 -24.19 -6.96 2.65
CA ALA A 38 -23.06 -7.86 2.80
C ALA A 38 -23.44 -9.30 3.16
N SER A 39 -24.56 -9.48 3.88
CA SER A 39 -25.08 -10.80 4.26
C SER A 39 -25.92 -11.48 3.18
N GLN A 40 -26.11 -10.86 2.00
CA GLN A 40 -26.89 -11.45 0.92
C GLN A 40 -26.34 -12.84 0.55
N PRO A 41 -27.20 -13.86 0.44
CA PRO A 41 -26.78 -15.17 -0.05
C PRO A 41 -26.36 -15.10 -1.52
N VAL A 42 -25.24 -15.75 -1.85
CA VAL A 42 -24.79 -15.97 -3.21
C VAL A 42 -24.43 -17.43 -3.42
N HIS A 43 -24.59 -17.91 -4.63
CA HIS A 43 -24.25 -19.25 -5.10
C HIS A 43 -22.98 -19.21 -5.93
N ARG A 44 -22.37 -20.38 -6.16
CA ARG A 44 -21.12 -20.46 -6.97
C ARG A 44 -21.32 -20.08 -8.43
N ASP A 45 -22.53 -20.26 -8.95
CA ASP A 45 -22.89 -20.01 -10.34
C ASP A 45 -23.41 -18.57 -10.57
N ASP A 46 -23.47 -17.75 -9.50
CA ASP A 46 -23.86 -16.36 -9.65
C ASP A 46 -22.71 -15.55 -10.27
N ASP A 47 -23.07 -14.67 -11.22
CA ASP A 47 -22.14 -13.71 -11.79
C ASP A 47 -21.95 -12.54 -10.81
N VAL A 48 -20.79 -12.53 -10.14
CA VAL A 48 -20.46 -11.52 -9.14
C VAL A 48 -19.34 -10.63 -9.67
N LEU A 49 -19.64 -9.35 -9.85
CA LEU A 49 -18.70 -8.35 -10.35
C LEU A 49 -18.45 -7.27 -9.32
N VAL A 50 -17.18 -6.89 -9.18
CA VAL A 50 -16.74 -5.72 -8.41
C VAL A 50 -16.30 -4.64 -9.38
N GLN A 51 -16.95 -3.49 -9.32
CA GLN A 51 -16.55 -2.33 -10.12
C GLN A 51 -15.32 -1.68 -9.54
N GLU A 52 -14.49 -1.07 -10.40
CA GLU A 52 -13.36 -0.23 -9.96
C GLU A 52 -13.86 0.86 -9.01
N SER A 53 -13.14 1.01 -7.91
CA SER A 53 -13.49 1.96 -6.86
C SER A 53 -12.21 2.52 -6.25
N PRO A 54 -12.20 3.78 -5.79
CA PRO A 54 -11.10 4.31 -5.01
C PRO A 54 -10.75 3.45 -3.79
N LEU A 55 -11.69 2.65 -3.30
CA LEU A 55 -11.47 1.70 -2.20
C LEU A 55 -10.58 0.50 -2.58
N THR A 56 -10.46 0.19 -3.89
CA THR A 56 -9.69 -0.94 -4.43
C THR A 56 -8.50 -0.51 -5.26
N GLU A 57 -8.31 0.79 -5.49
CA GLU A 57 -7.24 1.30 -6.34
C GLU A 57 -5.85 0.91 -5.80
N TYR A 58 -5.64 1.04 -4.49
CA TYR A 58 -4.39 0.67 -3.82
C TYR A 58 -4.63 -0.41 -2.76
N VAL A 59 -3.57 -1.12 -2.36
CA VAL A 59 -3.63 -2.17 -1.33
C VAL A 59 -4.09 -1.64 0.04
N SER A 60 -4.00 -0.33 0.27
CA SER A 60 -4.58 0.34 1.44
C SER A 60 -4.96 1.79 1.12
N ARG A 61 -5.82 2.39 1.96
CA ARG A 61 -6.21 3.81 1.85
C ARG A 61 -5.04 4.78 1.98
N ALA A 62 -3.96 4.38 2.64
CA ALA A 62 -2.75 5.20 2.76
C ALA A 62 -2.17 5.55 1.38
N GLY A 63 -2.30 4.68 0.37
CA GLY A 63 -1.87 4.94 -1.00
C GLY A 63 -2.41 6.23 -1.58
N HIS A 64 -3.67 6.59 -1.28
CA HIS A 64 -4.26 7.85 -1.75
C HIS A 64 -3.56 9.10 -1.19
N LYS A 65 -2.98 9.02 0.02
CA LYS A 65 -2.20 10.14 0.60
C LYS A 65 -0.98 10.43 -0.25
N LEU A 66 -0.19 9.39 -0.55
CA LEU A 66 1.02 9.55 -1.35
C LEU A 66 0.70 9.93 -2.80
N ALA A 67 -0.29 9.27 -3.42
CA ALA A 67 -0.71 9.61 -4.78
C ALA A 67 -1.12 11.08 -4.88
N GLY A 68 -1.94 11.57 -3.95
CA GLY A 68 -2.37 12.97 -3.89
C GLY A 68 -1.20 13.93 -3.67
N ALA A 69 -0.24 13.58 -2.81
CA ALA A 69 0.96 14.40 -2.59
C ALA A 69 1.80 14.50 -3.87
N LEU A 70 2.06 13.38 -4.55
CA LEU A 70 2.83 13.35 -5.80
C LEU A 70 2.13 14.08 -6.96
N ASP A 71 0.81 14.14 -6.97
CA ASP A 71 0.04 14.92 -7.95
C ASP A 71 0.17 16.44 -7.72
N ILE A 72 0.38 16.87 -6.48
CA ILE A 72 0.62 18.26 -6.11
C ILE A 72 2.09 18.64 -6.30
N PHE A 73 3.01 17.83 -5.82
CA PHE A 73 4.46 18.05 -5.90
C PHE A 73 5.03 17.51 -7.20
N THR A 74 4.64 18.08 -8.35
CA THR A 74 4.95 17.58 -9.69
C THR A 74 6.44 17.57 -10.04
N HIS A 75 7.27 18.27 -9.28
CA HIS A 75 8.74 18.23 -9.42
C HIS A 75 9.36 16.96 -8.84
N ILE A 76 8.63 16.25 -7.96
CA ILE A 76 9.08 14.98 -7.41
C ILE A 76 8.66 13.85 -8.35
N THR A 77 9.63 13.25 -9.01
CA THR A 77 9.41 12.09 -9.89
C THR A 77 9.78 10.80 -9.17
N VAL A 78 9.09 9.71 -9.47
CA VAL A 78 9.33 8.38 -8.87
C VAL A 78 10.00 7.42 -9.85
N ALA A 79 9.71 7.58 -11.14
CA ALA A 79 10.17 6.66 -12.20
C ALA A 79 11.69 6.47 -12.20
N GLY A 80 12.13 5.23 -12.16
CA GLY A 80 13.54 4.83 -12.18
C GLY A 80 14.31 5.07 -10.88
N ARG A 81 13.68 5.60 -9.84
CA ARG A 81 14.34 5.91 -8.57
C ARG A 81 14.36 4.72 -7.62
N ARG A 82 15.40 4.68 -6.80
CA ARG A 82 15.47 3.84 -5.63
C ARG A 82 14.81 4.57 -4.47
N CYS A 83 13.79 3.96 -3.86
CA CYS A 83 12.94 4.57 -2.85
C CYS A 83 13.02 3.85 -1.50
N LEU A 84 12.75 4.60 -0.43
CA LEU A 84 12.47 4.07 0.90
C LEU A 84 11.02 4.38 1.24
N ASP A 85 10.27 3.37 1.64
CA ASP A 85 8.97 3.50 2.31
C ASP A 85 9.18 3.25 3.81
N ALA A 86 9.27 4.33 4.57
CA ALA A 86 9.51 4.29 6.01
C ALA A 86 8.19 4.21 6.77
N GLY A 87 7.91 3.03 7.34
CA GLY A 87 6.63 2.70 7.95
C GLY A 87 5.68 2.08 6.92
N ALA A 88 6.15 1.08 6.17
CA ALA A 88 5.44 0.52 5.03
C ALA A 88 4.08 -0.11 5.39
N SER A 89 3.92 -0.67 6.60
CA SER A 89 2.69 -1.31 7.05
C SER A 89 2.16 -2.33 6.03
N THR A 90 0.92 -2.22 5.57
CA THR A 90 0.35 -3.11 4.55
C THR A 90 0.87 -2.82 3.13
N GLY A 91 1.52 -1.68 2.90
CA GLY A 91 2.20 -1.36 1.65
C GLY A 91 1.49 -0.34 0.76
N GLY A 92 0.62 0.50 1.32
CA GLY A 92 -0.10 1.51 0.52
C GLY A 92 0.83 2.47 -0.22
N PHE A 93 1.89 2.95 0.43
CA PHE A 93 2.89 3.81 -0.21
C PHE A 93 3.76 3.02 -1.19
N THR A 94 4.21 1.84 -0.80
CA THR A 94 4.96 0.93 -1.69
C THR A 94 4.20 0.65 -2.99
N ASP A 95 2.89 0.40 -2.94
CA ASP A 95 2.04 0.18 -4.11
C ASP A 95 2.03 1.40 -5.05
N VAL A 96 1.89 2.60 -4.50
CA VAL A 96 1.96 3.84 -5.30
C VAL A 96 3.33 4.02 -5.96
N LEU A 97 4.41 3.80 -5.22
CA LEU A 97 5.78 3.91 -5.74
C LEU A 97 6.01 2.93 -6.90
N LEU A 98 5.55 1.67 -6.78
CA LEU A 98 5.64 0.68 -7.85
C LEU A 98 4.88 1.12 -9.10
N ARG A 99 3.65 1.58 -8.94
CA ARG A 99 2.79 2.05 -10.05
C ARG A 99 3.36 3.29 -10.73
N ARG A 100 4.09 4.13 -10.00
CA ARG A 100 4.79 5.31 -10.50
C ARG A 100 6.17 4.97 -11.10
N GLY A 101 6.56 3.70 -11.15
CA GLY A 101 7.75 3.22 -11.85
C GLY A 101 9.04 3.26 -11.05
N ALA A 102 8.99 3.19 -9.71
CA ALA A 102 10.19 3.01 -8.89
C ALA A 102 11.00 1.81 -9.38
N SER A 103 12.32 1.95 -9.44
CA SER A 103 13.22 0.86 -9.84
C SER A 103 13.43 -0.15 -8.71
N HIS A 104 13.42 0.33 -7.47
CA HIS A 104 13.58 -0.49 -6.27
C HIS A 104 12.97 0.22 -5.07
N ILE A 105 12.39 -0.54 -4.14
CA ILE A 105 11.79 -0.02 -2.91
C ILE A 105 12.28 -0.83 -1.72
N ALA A 106 12.89 -0.15 -0.75
CA ALA A 106 13.11 -0.66 0.58
C ALA A 106 11.86 -0.35 1.42
N ALA A 107 11.05 -1.37 1.70
CA ALA A 107 9.87 -1.25 2.53
C ALA A 107 10.21 -1.61 3.99
N VAL A 108 10.32 -0.61 4.84
CA VAL A 108 10.78 -0.75 6.23
C VAL A 108 9.62 -0.60 7.20
N ASP A 109 9.50 -1.54 8.12
CA ASP A 109 8.52 -1.47 9.20
C ASP A 109 9.05 -2.15 10.47
N VAL A 110 8.66 -1.63 11.64
CA VAL A 110 8.96 -2.26 12.93
C VAL A 110 8.11 -3.50 13.19
N GLY A 111 6.95 -3.63 12.52
CA GLY A 111 6.07 -4.79 12.57
C GLY A 111 6.55 -5.97 11.73
N HIS A 112 5.80 -7.06 11.80
CA HIS A 112 6.07 -8.28 11.04
C HIS A 112 4.80 -8.76 10.33
N GLY A 113 4.96 -9.33 9.14
CA GLY A 113 3.89 -9.97 8.38
C GLY A 113 2.76 -9.02 7.94
N GLN A 114 3.00 -7.71 7.89
CA GLN A 114 1.96 -6.72 7.53
C GLN A 114 1.91 -6.44 6.04
N LEU A 115 3.06 -6.41 5.37
CA LEU A 115 3.13 -6.13 3.93
C LEU A 115 2.36 -7.20 3.15
N VAL A 116 1.44 -6.76 2.28
CA VAL A 116 0.63 -7.70 1.49
C VAL A 116 1.50 -8.56 0.58
N GLU A 117 1.10 -9.81 0.36
CA GLU A 117 1.87 -10.82 -0.36
C GLU A 117 2.24 -10.39 -1.78
N SER A 118 1.33 -9.75 -2.49
CA SER A 118 1.59 -9.28 -3.86
C SER A 118 2.75 -8.30 -3.97
N LEU A 119 2.93 -7.43 -2.96
CA LEU A 119 4.05 -6.50 -2.89
C LEU A 119 5.33 -7.19 -2.42
N ARG A 120 5.21 -8.10 -1.45
CA ARG A 120 6.34 -8.90 -0.95
C ARG A 120 6.99 -9.74 -2.06
N MET A 121 6.20 -10.22 -3.00
CA MET A 121 6.66 -11.05 -4.13
C MET A 121 7.15 -10.23 -5.32
N ASP A 122 6.97 -8.91 -5.35
CA ASP A 122 7.50 -8.06 -6.43
C ASP A 122 9.04 -7.99 -6.33
N PRO A 123 9.77 -8.33 -7.40
CA PRO A 123 11.24 -8.35 -7.37
C PRO A 123 11.89 -6.98 -7.13
N ARG A 124 11.13 -5.90 -7.24
CA ARG A 124 11.58 -4.53 -6.95
C ARG A 124 11.44 -4.15 -5.49
N VAL A 125 10.83 -4.99 -4.65
CA VAL A 125 10.54 -4.70 -3.24
C VAL A 125 11.37 -5.59 -2.34
N ASP A 126 12.16 -4.97 -1.46
CA ASP A 126 12.77 -5.63 -0.32
C ASP A 126 12.05 -5.21 0.96
N ALA A 127 11.48 -6.18 1.67
CA ALA A 127 10.79 -5.97 2.92
C ALA A 127 11.76 -6.15 4.11
N TYR A 128 11.91 -5.10 4.91
CA TYR A 128 12.72 -5.09 6.12
C TYR A 128 11.80 -4.98 7.34
N GLU A 129 11.52 -6.10 7.97
CA GLU A 129 10.64 -6.21 9.12
C GLU A 129 11.42 -6.14 10.45
N GLY A 130 10.76 -5.66 11.49
CA GLY A 130 11.39 -5.48 12.80
C GLY A 130 12.49 -4.43 12.83
N LEU A 131 12.54 -3.54 11.84
CA LEU A 131 13.55 -2.49 11.69
C LEU A 131 12.96 -1.13 12.07
N ASN A 132 13.52 -0.52 13.12
CA ASN A 132 13.06 0.78 13.60
C ASN A 132 13.71 1.90 12.77
N VAL A 133 12.89 2.70 12.10
CA VAL A 133 13.32 3.83 11.26
C VAL A 133 14.19 4.83 12.01
N ARG A 134 13.99 5.01 13.33
CA ARG A 134 14.77 5.92 14.17
C ARG A 134 16.29 5.61 14.15
N TYR A 135 16.65 4.35 13.96
CA TYR A 135 18.04 3.89 14.00
C TYR A 135 18.53 3.41 12.62
N LEU A 136 17.81 3.75 11.57
CA LEU A 136 18.08 3.30 10.21
C LEU A 136 19.40 3.88 9.70
N THR A 137 20.22 2.99 9.11
CA THR A 137 21.46 3.36 8.42
C THR A 137 21.41 2.91 6.95
N PRO A 138 22.24 3.47 6.06
CA PRO A 138 22.30 3.02 4.67
C PRO A 138 22.59 1.51 4.53
N GLU A 139 23.43 0.97 5.40
CA GLU A 139 23.81 -0.45 5.38
C GLU A 139 22.62 -1.37 5.63
N ASP A 140 21.66 -0.95 6.46
CA ASP A 140 20.47 -1.74 6.80
C ASP A 140 19.59 -2.03 5.57
N ILE A 141 19.59 -1.11 4.60
CA ILE A 141 18.75 -1.19 3.40
C ILE A 141 19.54 -1.32 2.09
N GLY A 142 20.84 -1.64 2.21
CA GLY A 142 21.70 -1.91 1.05
C GLY A 142 22.16 -0.66 0.29
N GLY A 143 22.18 0.52 0.93
CA GLY A 143 22.70 1.77 0.39
C GLY A 143 21.72 2.95 0.45
N LEU A 144 22.17 4.09 -0.07
CA LEU A 144 21.38 5.30 -0.13
C LEU A 144 20.18 5.16 -1.08
N VAL A 145 19.16 5.97 -0.84
CA VAL A 145 17.96 6.08 -1.69
C VAL A 145 17.82 7.52 -2.18
N SER A 146 17.19 7.70 -3.33
CA SER A 146 16.99 9.03 -3.92
C SER A 146 15.61 9.62 -3.59
N LEU A 147 14.68 8.81 -3.09
CA LEU A 147 13.37 9.27 -2.62
C LEU A 147 12.98 8.53 -1.34
N VAL A 148 12.65 9.29 -0.32
CA VAL A 148 12.08 8.77 0.93
C VAL A 148 10.64 9.22 1.06
N VAL A 149 9.75 8.29 1.36
CA VAL A 149 8.36 8.57 1.75
C VAL A 149 8.09 7.96 3.12
N SER A 150 7.25 8.61 3.91
CA SER A 150 7.00 8.19 5.29
C SER A 150 5.56 8.50 5.73
N ASP A 151 4.90 7.51 6.32
CA ASP A 151 3.61 7.66 7.03
C ASP A 151 3.70 6.88 8.35
N LEU A 152 4.34 7.50 9.34
CA LEU A 152 4.65 6.89 10.63
C LEU A 152 3.58 7.21 11.67
N SER A 153 3.21 6.19 12.46
CA SER A 153 2.32 6.32 13.60
C SER A 153 3.09 6.21 14.92
N PHE A 154 2.60 6.89 15.96
CA PHE A 154 3.10 6.79 17.34
C PHE A 154 4.54 7.24 17.56
N ILE A 155 5.13 7.99 16.63
CA ILE A 155 6.47 8.57 16.77
C ILE A 155 6.48 9.98 16.18
N SER A 156 7.21 10.91 16.83
CA SER A 156 7.42 12.25 16.30
C SER A 156 8.40 12.22 15.12
N LEU A 157 8.11 12.96 14.05
CA LEU A 157 9.02 13.14 12.93
C LEU A 157 10.37 13.69 13.36
N THR A 158 10.42 14.53 14.39
CA THR A 158 11.67 15.06 14.93
C THR A 158 12.65 13.99 15.44
N LEU A 159 12.14 12.80 15.76
CA LEU A 159 12.96 11.69 16.22
C LEU A 159 13.52 10.82 15.09
N VAL A 160 13.01 10.97 13.89
CA VAL A 160 13.35 10.11 12.73
C VAL A 160 13.96 10.88 11.56
N ILE A 161 13.77 12.20 11.51
CA ILE A 161 14.18 13.01 10.37
C ILE A 161 15.69 12.91 10.08
N ASP A 162 16.53 12.86 11.11
CA ASP A 162 17.98 12.74 10.94
C ASP A 162 18.36 11.38 10.34
N ALA A 163 17.71 10.30 10.79
CA ALA A 163 17.94 8.96 10.25
C ALA A 163 17.45 8.86 8.79
N LEU A 164 16.32 9.46 8.47
CA LEU A 164 15.80 9.51 7.10
C LEU A 164 16.71 10.34 6.19
N ALA A 165 17.19 11.49 6.65
CA ALA A 165 18.15 12.30 5.90
C ALA A 165 19.48 11.57 5.66
N GLN A 166 19.96 10.81 6.64
CA GLN A 166 21.21 10.05 6.55
C GLN A 166 21.15 8.96 5.45
N VAL A 167 19.99 8.36 5.18
CA VAL A 167 19.83 7.33 4.15
C VAL A 167 19.44 7.92 2.80
N THR A 168 19.20 9.23 2.70
CA THR A 168 18.85 9.93 1.47
C THR A 168 20.11 10.43 0.77
N GLU A 169 20.17 10.28 -0.56
CA GLU A 169 21.22 10.89 -1.40
C GLU A 169 21.19 12.42 -1.28
N GLU A 170 22.34 13.07 -1.50
CA GLU A 170 22.48 14.53 -1.36
C GLU A 170 21.46 15.31 -2.21
N ASP A 171 21.17 14.83 -3.42
CA ASP A 171 20.17 15.40 -4.34
C ASP A 171 18.80 14.68 -4.24
N GLY A 172 18.58 13.89 -3.18
CA GLY A 172 17.35 13.14 -2.99
C GLY A 172 16.22 13.98 -2.39
N ASP A 173 15.00 13.43 -2.46
CA ASP A 173 13.80 14.02 -1.88
C ASP A 173 13.35 13.22 -0.63
N LEU A 174 12.84 13.94 0.38
CA LEU A 174 12.30 13.41 1.63
C LEU A 174 10.96 14.07 1.94
#